data_6f63aef775ebe7be701bffdfe2359fdd
#
_entry.id   6f63aef775ebe7be701bffdfe2359fdd
#
_cell.length_a   1.000
_cell.length_b   1.000
_cell.length_c   1.000
_cell.angle_alpha   90.00
_cell.angle_beta   90.00
_cell.angle_gamma   90.00
#
_symmetry.space_group_name_H-M   'P 1'
#
loop_
_entity.id
_entity.type
_entity.pdbx_description
1 polymer ?
#
loop_
_entity_poly.entity_id
_entity_poly.type
_entity_poly.pdbx_seq_one_letter_code
_entity_poly.pdbx_strand_id
1 'polypeptide(L)'
;TLYKDPYNLQFEARIAQRQSLVKQLHERQLDLLITTESPKMDELSSQLLGHFTLALYCAAPGKNKNDLNYLRLEWGPDFQQNEVGLIGSDDVPLLTTSSAELAYQQLTTLNGCTWLPVSWAQQKTGLHTVTDSATLSRPLYAIWLQNSDKQAHIREILKSSILE
;
A
#
# COMPACT_ATOMS: atom_id res chain seq x y z
N THR A 1 -4.69 -8.40 13.91
CA THR A 1 -5.96 -8.82 14.52
C THR A 1 -6.76 -7.63 15.07
N LEU A 2 -6.99 -6.60 14.22
CA LEU A 2 -7.81 -5.42 14.52
C LEU A 2 -9.25 -5.76 14.90
N TYR A 3 -9.71 -6.99 14.62
CA TYR A 3 -11.10 -7.41 14.80
C TYR A 3 -11.35 -8.25 16.06
N LYS A 4 -10.32 -8.52 16.86
CA LYS A 4 -10.52 -9.13 18.18
C LYS A 4 -10.76 -8.03 19.22
N ASP A 5 -12.00 -7.88 19.59
CA ASP A 5 -12.48 -6.74 20.38
C ASP A 5 -12.52 -7.04 21.89
N PRO A 6 -11.61 -6.45 22.69
CA PRO A 6 -11.76 -6.41 24.13
C PRO A 6 -12.75 -5.31 24.62
N TYR A 7 -13.23 -4.44 23.72
CA TYR A 7 -14.00 -3.24 24.08
C TYR A 7 -15.44 -3.21 23.56
N ASN A 8 -15.89 -4.32 22.95
CA ASN A 8 -17.22 -4.42 22.35
C ASN A 8 -17.50 -3.33 21.28
N LEU A 9 -16.48 -3.02 20.48
CA LEU A 9 -16.58 -2.05 19.39
C LEU A 9 -17.07 -2.72 18.10
N GLN A 10 -17.85 -2.01 17.33
CA GLN A 10 -18.22 -2.39 15.97
C GLN A 10 -17.29 -1.71 14.99
N PHE A 11 -16.79 -2.48 14.01
CA PHE A 11 -15.86 -2.00 12.99
C PHE A 11 -16.51 -1.99 11.62
N GLU A 12 -16.36 -0.87 10.92
CA GLU A 12 -16.61 -0.77 9.49
C GLU A 12 -15.29 -0.50 8.77
N ALA A 13 -14.92 -1.35 7.80
CA ALA A 13 -13.70 -1.18 7.02
C ALA A 13 -14.03 -0.82 5.58
N ARG A 14 -13.34 0.18 5.04
CA ARG A 14 -13.48 0.67 3.66
C ARG A 14 -12.14 0.61 2.95
N ILE A 15 -12.16 0.20 1.69
CA ILE A 15 -11.02 0.26 0.80
C ILE A 15 -11.38 1.23 -0.32
N ALA A 16 -10.61 2.29 -0.46
CA ALA A 16 -10.83 3.31 -1.48
C ALA A 16 -9.50 4.00 -1.85
N GLN A 17 -9.56 4.87 -2.84
CA GLN A 17 -8.43 5.70 -3.22
C GLN A 17 -8.01 6.62 -2.06
N ARG A 18 -6.71 6.81 -1.89
CA ARG A 18 -6.12 7.58 -0.80
C ARG A 18 -6.75 8.97 -0.64
N GLN A 19 -6.92 9.71 -1.74
CA GLN A 19 -7.51 11.06 -1.69
C GLN A 19 -8.95 11.04 -1.15
N SER A 20 -9.74 10.06 -1.54
CA SER A 20 -11.11 9.87 -1.02
C SER A 20 -11.10 9.55 0.47
N LEU A 21 -10.20 8.68 0.93
CA LEU A 21 -10.09 8.30 2.35
C LEU A 21 -9.60 9.47 3.21
N VAL A 22 -8.65 10.27 2.74
CA VAL A 22 -8.19 11.48 3.43
C VAL A 22 -9.33 12.50 3.59
N LYS A 23 -10.11 12.70 2.52
CA LYS A 23 -11.31 13.56 2.58
C LYS A 23 -12.32 13.05 3.62
N GLN A 24 -12.62 11.76 3.61
CA GLN A 24 -13.54 11.15 4.58
C GLN A 24 -13.04 11.29 6.02
N LEU A 25 -11.72 11.22 6.24
CA LEU A 25 -11.12 11.45 7.54
C LEU A 25 -11.37 12.90 8.02
N HIS A 26 -11.14 13.89 7.17
CA HIS A 26 -11.41 15.31 7.47
C HIS A 26 -12.88 15.61 7.71
N GLU A 27 -13.78 14.96 6.96
CA GLU A 27 -15.22 15.09 7.10
C GLU A 27 -15.80 14.26 8.26
N ARG A 28 -14.95 13.60 9.05
CA ARG A 28 -15.32 12.72 10.18
C ARG A 28 -16.22 11.53 9.80
N GLN A 29 -16.17 11.13 8.56
CA GLN A 29 -16.82 9.92 8.05
C GLN A 29 -15.94 8.67 8.22
N LEU A 30 -14.67 8.87 8.54
CA LEU A 30 -13.67 7.86 8.82
C LEU A 30 -12.93 8.26 10.10
N ASP A 31 -12.77 7.33 11.03
CA ASP A 31 -12.10 7.59 12.32
C ASP A 31 -10.59 7.32 12.25
N LEU A 32 -10.18 6.32 11.48
CA LEU A 32 -8.81 5.85 11.37
C LEU A 32 -8.48 5.51 9.93
N LEU A 33 -7.38 6.02 9.41
CA LEU A 33 -6.83 5.72 8.09
C LEU A 33 -5.54 4.93 8.23
N ILE A 34 -5.43 3.82 7.50
CA ILE A 34 -4.18 3.08 7.34
C ILE A 34 -3.62 3.39 5.95
N THR A 35 -2.38 3.87 5.90
CA THR A 35 -1.76 4.32 4.65
C THR A 35 -0.25 4.11 4.64
N THR A 36 0.34 4.07 3.46
CA THR A 36 1.80 3.93 3.27
C THR A 36 2.53 5.26 3.26
N GLU A 37 1.81 6.36 3.15
CA GLU A 37 2.37 7.72 3.18
C GLU A 37 1.50 8.61 4.06
N SER A 38 2.13 9.22 5.06
CA SER A 38 1.43 10.14 5.95
C SER A 38 1.08 11.44 5.21
N PRO A 39 -0.18 11.89 5.23
CA PRO A 39 -0.54 13.22 4.77
C PRO A 39 0.18 14.26 5.62
N LYS A 40 0.78 15.27 4.97
CA LYS A 40 1.48 16.37 5.65
C LYS A 40 0.49 17.45 6.03
N MET A 41 -0.26 17.23 7.11
CA MET A 41 -1.29 18.15 7.61
C MET A 41 -1.21 18.26 9.13
N ASP A 42 -1.25 19.49 9.66
CA ASP A 42 -1.05 19.78 11.09
C ASP A 42 -2.16 19.22 12.00
N GLU A 43 -3.35 18.97 11.43
CA GLU A 43 -4.53 18.50 12.17
C GLU A 43 -4.53 16.99 12.41
N LEU A 44 -3.57 16.27 11.82
CA LEU A 44 -3.52 14.82 11.86
C LEU A 44 -2.48 14.33 12.86
N SER A 45 -2.88 13.31 13.61
CA SER A 45 -1.94 12.47 14.37
C SER A 45 -1.56 11.27 13.53
N SER A 46 -0.31 10.83 13.64
CA SER A 46 0.16 9.63 12.96
C SER A 46 0.97 8.74 13.89
N GLN A 47 0.89 7.44 13.64
CA GLN A 47 1.71 6.44 14.30
C GLN A 47 2.25 5.46 13.26
N LEU A 48 3.55 5.22 13.30
CA LEU A 48 4.17 4.16 12.52
C LEU A 48 3.73 2.79 13.08
N LEU A 49 3.13 1.96 12.24
CA LEU A 49 2.70 0.60 12.61
C LEU A 49 3.80 -0.43 12.34
N GLY A 50 4.66 -0.17 11.37
CA GLY A 50 5.71 -1.08 10.95
C GLY A 50 6.11 -0.84 9.51
N HIS A 51 6.81 -1.81 8.93
CA HIS A 51 7.25 -1.79 7.55
C HIS A 51 6.83 -3.08 6.85
N PHE A 52 6.63 -2.98 5.54
CA PHE A 52 6.45 -4.14 4.68
C PHE A 52 7.38 -4.04 3.47
N THR A 53 7.61 -5.18 2.82
CA THR A 53 8.54 -5.26 1.70
C THR A 53 7.79 -5.35 0.39
N LEU A 54 8.16 -4.52 -0.57
CA LEU A 54 7.78 -4.62 -1.98
C LEU A 54 8.87 -5.31 -2.78
N ALA A 55 8.47 -6.13 -3.74
CA ALA A 55 9.34 -6.65 -4.78
C ALA A 55 8.69 -6.46 -6.15
N LEU A 56 9.50 -6.44 -7.18
CA LEU A 56 9.03 -6.35 -8.56
C LEU A 56 8.72 -7.75 -9.09
N TYR A 57 7.47 -7.99 -9.45
CA TYR A 57 6.96 -9.29 -9.88
C TYR A 57 6.52 -9.30 -11.33
N CYS A 58 6.67 -10.46 -11.97
CA CYS A 58 6.15 -10.78 -13.30
C CYS A 58 5.57 -12.19 -13.33
N ALA A 59 4.98 -12.58 -14.46
CA ALA A 59 4.29 -13.86 -14.61
C ALA A 59 5.16 -15.02 -15.11
N ALA A 60 6.44 -14.78 -15.41
CA ALA A 60 7.35 -15.82 -15.90
C ALA A 60 8.73 -15.72 -15.24
N PRO A 61 9.39 -16.86 -14.97
CA PRO A 61 10.71 -16.86 -14.36
C PRO A 61 11.79 -16.36 -15.34
N GLY A 62 12.90 -15.84 -14.79
CA GLY A 62 14.09 -15.48 -15.56
C GLY A 62 13.96 -14.24 -16.44
N LYS A 63 12.93 -13.45 -16.27
CA LYS A 63 12.72 -12.20 -17.02
C LYS A 63 13.47 -11.05 -16.40
N ASN A 64 14.10 -10.24 -17.25
CA ASN A 64 14.67 -8.95 -16.89
C ASN A 64 13.64 -7.84 -17.09
N LYS A 65 13.83 -6.73 -16.39
CA LYS A 65 12.97 -5.56 -16.51
C LYS A 65 12.82 -5.06 -17.95
N ASN A 66 13.89 -5.10 -18.74
CA ASN A 66 13.89 -4.67 -20.15
C ASN A 66 13.01 -5.53 -21.06
N ASP A 67 12.67 -6.75 -20.63
CA ASP A 67 11.79 -7.67 -21.37
C ASP A 67 10.31 -7.45 -21.06
N LEU A 68 9.99 -6.56 -20.14
CA LEU A 68 8.67 -6.43 -19.52
C LEU A 68 8.14 -5.00 -19.64
N ASN A 69 6.82 -4.89 -19.75
CA ASN A 69 6.11 -3.62 -19.66
C ASN A 69 5.84 -3.27 -18.19
N TYR A 70 6.05 -2.03 -17.82
CA TYR A 70 5.76 -1.59 -16.45
C TYR A 70 4.27 -1.34 -16.25
N LEU A 71 3.71 -1.97 -15.23
CA LEU A 71 2.35 -1.74 -14.74
C LEU A 71 2.47 -1.01 -13.40
N ARG A 72 1.98 0.23 -13.34
CA ARG A 72 2.03 1.02 -12.12
C ARG A 72 0.87 0.65 -11.22
N LEU A 73 1.19 0.14 -10.03
CA LEU A 73 0.29 0.15 -8.90
C LEU A 73 0.53 1.43 -8.09
N GLU A 74 -0.53 2.17 -7.79
CA GLU A 74 -0.43 3.45 -7.09
C GLU A 74 -0.11 3.26 -5.60
N TRP A 75 1.14 3.54 -5.22
CA TRP A 75 1.64 3.47 -3.85
C TRP A 75 1.73 4.82 -3.14
N GLY A 76 1.29 5.89 -3.80
CA GLY A 76 1.32 7.24 -3.29
C GLY A 76 2.31 8.16 -4.01
N PRO A 77 2.21 9.49 -3.80
CA PRO A 77 3.01 10.48 -4.52
C PRO A 77 4.50 10.41 -4.24
N ASP A 78 4.93 10.10 -3.01
CA ASP A 78 6.36 9.99 -2.67
C ASP A 78 7.00 8.78 -3.37
N PHE A 79 6.28 7.66 -3.45
CA PHE A 79 6.73 6.49 -4.21
C PHE A 79 6.84 6.83 -5.70
N GLN A 80 5.86 7.53 -6.25
CA GLN A 80 5.84 7.92 -7.67
C GLN A 80 7.00 8.85 -8.04
N GLN A 81 7.40 9.76 -7.16
CA GLN A 81 8.57 10.63 -7.37
C GLN A 81 9.88 9.85 -7.47
N ASN A 82 10.01 8.77 -6.73
CA ASN A 82 11.21 7.93 -6.69
C ASN A 82 11.17 6.77 -7.68
N GLU A 83 10.04 6.53 -8.32
CA GLU A 83 9.78 5.40 -9.20
C GLU A 83 10.74 5.34 -10.40
N VAL A 84 11.10 6.50 -10.96
CA VAL A 84 12.06 6.62 -12.08
C VAL A 84 13.41 5.99 -11.72
N GLY A 85 13.90 6.19 -10.50
CA GLY A 85 15.15 5.56 -10.04
C GLY A 85 15.04 4.04 -9.87
N LEU A 86 13.82 3.52 -9.76
CA LEU A 86 13.57 2.08 -9.55
C LEU A 86 13.35 1.29 -10.83
N ILE A 87 12.80 1.93 -11.87
CA ILE A 87 12.41 1.28 -13.13
C ILE A 87 13.11 1.85 -14.37
N GLY A 88 13.81 2.97 -14.23
CA GLY A 88 14.47 3.67 -15.35
C GLY A 88 13.68 4.88 -15.84
N SER A 89 14.39 5.84 -16.44
CA SER A 89 13.86 7.15 -16.81
C SER A 89 12.85 7.14 -17.97
N ASP A 90 12.87 6.09 -18.79
CA ASP A 90 12.10 6.03 -20.03
C ASP A 90 10.86 5.13 -19.93
N ASP A 91 10.64 4.51 -18.78
CA ASP A 91 9.54 3.58 -18.59
C ASP A 91 8.22 4.33 -18.34
N VAL A 92 7.45 4.51 -19.39
CA VAL A 92 6.05 4.95 -19.29
C VAL A 92 5.20 3.73 -18.90
N PRO A 93 4.39 3.81 -17.84
CA PRO A 93 3.51 2.72 -17.47
C PRO A 93 2.54 2.37 -18.59
N LEU A 94 2.45 1.09 -18.94
CA LEU A 94 1.43 0.61 -19.88
C LEU A 94 0.04 0.58 -19.26
N LEU A 95 -0.03 0.37 -17.95
CA LEU A 95 -1.23 0.40 -17.14
C LEU A 95 -0.92 1.15 -15.83
N THR A 96 -1.86 1.97 -15.37
CA THR A 96 -1.86 2.54 -14.02
C THR A 96 -3.14 2.13 -13.32
N THR A 97 -3.04 1.58 -12.12
CA THR A 97 -4.19 1.13 -11.33
C THR A 97 -3.95 1.28 -9.84
N SER A 98 -5.01 1.43 -9.06
CA SER A 98 -5.00 1.34 -7.60
C SER A 98 -5.31 -0.07 -7.07
N SER A 99 -5.61 -1.02 -7.95
CA SER A 99 -5.97 -2.40 -7.61
C SER A 99 -4.81 -3.36 -7.83
N ALA A 100 -4.28 -3.94 -6.76
CA ALA A 100 -3.27 -4.98 -6.81
C ALA A 100 -3.77 -6.23 -7.57
N GLU A 101 -5.03 -6.59 -7.38
CA GLU A 101 -5.65 -7.72 -8.05
C GLU A 101 -5.72 -7.51 -9.56
N LEU A 102 -6.11 -6.31 -10.00
CA LEU A 102 -6.13 -5.98 -11.44
C LEU A 102 -4.72 -6.01 -12.04
N ALA A 103 -3.74 -5.42 -11.36
CA ALA A 103 -2.35 -5.46 -11.81
C ALA A 103 -1.86 -6.92 -11.96
N TYR A 104 -2.13 -7.76 -10.96
CA TYR A 104 -1.80 -9.18 -10.98
C TYR A 104 -2.43 -9.91 -12.18
N GLN A 105 -3.72 -9.73 -12.41
CA GLN A 105 -4.43 -10.37 -13.51
C GLN A 105 -3.91 -9.96 -14.89
N GLN A 106 -3.35 -8.76 -15.03
CA GLN A 106 -2.85 -8.23 -16.30
C GLN A 106 -1.37 -8.57 -16.58
N LEU A 107 -0.64 -9.16 -15.63
CA LEU A 107 0.79 -9.47 -15.81
C LEU A 107 1.07 -10.34 -17.01
N THR A 108 0.28 -11.38 -17.24
CA THR A 108 0.43 -12.28 -18.39
C THR A 108 0.01 -11.59 -19.69
N THR A 109 -1.18 -10.99 -19.70
CA THR A 109 -1.78 -10.39 -20.90
C THR A 109 -0.94 -9.25 -21.46
N LEU A 110 -0.39 -8.41 -20.56
CA LEU A 110 0.39 -7.23 -20.93
C LEU A 110 1.91 -7.48 -20.91
N ASN A 111 2.34 -8.71 -20.69
CA ASN A 111 3.76 -9.04 -20.48
C ASN A 111 4.41 -8.06 -19.50
N GLY A 112 3.80 -7.94 -18.31
CA GLY A 112 4.04 -6.86 -17.38
C GLY A 112 4.87 -7.23 -16.16
N CYS A 113 5.37 -6.19 -15.49
CA CYS A 113 5.89 -6.26 -14.14
C CYS A 113 5.29 -5.16 -13.27
N THR A 114 5.15 -5.42 -11.99
CA THR A 114 4.58 -4.49 -11.02
C THR A 114 5.13 -4.69 -9.62
N TRP A 115 5.16 -3.64 -8.82
CA TRP A 115 5.56 -3.68 -7.41
C TRP A 115 4.43 -4.16 -6.54
N LEU A 116 4.61 -5.31 -5.88
CA LEU A 116 3.63 -5.93 -4.99
C LEU A 116 4.26 -6.25 -3.62
N PRO A 117 3.45 -6.24 -2.55
CA PRO A 117 3.92 -6.70 -1.25
C PRO A 117 4.31 -8.18 -1.31
N VAL A 118 5.45 -8.52 -0.75
CA VAL A 118 5.95 -9.91 -0.73
C VAL A 118 4.95 -10.83 -0.02
N SER A 119 4.40 -10.39 1.10
CA SER A 119 3.41 -11.17 1.86
C SER A 119 2.12 -11.44 1.08
N TRP A 120 1.68 -10.48 0.27
CA TRP A 120 0.53 -10.65 -0.60
C TRP A 120 0.84 -11.58 -1.78
N ALA A 121 2.00 -11.41 -2.40
CA ALA A 121 2.44 -12.22 -3.53
C ALA A 121 2.64 -13.69 -3.19
N GLN A 122 3.07 -14.00 -1.97
CA GLN A 122 3.23 -15.37 -1.48
C GLN A 122 1.91 -16.16 -1.43
N GLN A 123 0.79 -15.49 -1.38
CA GLN A 123 -0.55 -16.10 -1.39
C GLN A 123 -1.10 -16.31 -2.81
N LYS A 124 -0.39 -15.84 -3.82
CA LYS A 124 -0.79 -15.93 -5.23
C LYS A 124 0.06 -16.97 -5.97
N THR A 125 -0.46 -17.45 -7.08
CA THR A 125 0.23 -18.42 -7.95
C THR A 125 0.81 -17.72 -9.18
N GLY A 126 1.88 -18.28 -9.75
CA GLY A 126 2.45 -17.83 -11.02
C GLY A 126 3.20 -16.51 -10.95
N LEU A 127 3.58 -16.04 -9.76
CA LEU A 127 4.40 -14.84 -9.59
C LEU A 127 5.87 -15.21 -9.42
N HIS A 128 6.72 -14.47 -10.13
CA HIS A 128 8.17 -14.58 -10.09
C HIS A 128 8.80 -13.21 -9.93
N THR A 129 9.85 -13.09 -9.14
CA THR A 129 10.59 -11.83 -9.05
C THR A 129 11.32 -11.55 -10.36
N VAL A 130 11.32 -10.29 -10.77
CA VAL A 130 12.10 -9.83 -11.90
C VAL A 130 13.59 -9.96 -11.56
N THR A 131 14.37 -10.51 -12.49
CA THR A 131 15.80 -10.73 -12.30
C THR A 131 16.55 -9.42 -12.08
N ASP A 132 17.50 -9.43 -11.14
CA ASP A 132 18.32 -8.28 -10.76
C ASP A 132 17.54 -7.07 -10.23
N SER A 133 16.31 -7.26 -9.79
CA SER A 133 15.53 -6.22 -9.10
C SER A 133 15.77 -6.24 -7.58
N ALA A 134 15.90 -5.06 -7.00
CA ALA A 134 16.00 -4.91 -5.55
C ALA A 134 14.62 -4.94 -4.90
N THR A 135 14.59 -5.26 -3.61
CA THR A 135 13.38 -5.10 -2.79
C THR A 135 13.35 -3.71 -2.16
N LEU A 136 12.16 -3.25 -1.79
CA LEU A 136 11.92 -1.97 -1.15
C LEU A 136 11.19 -2.15 0.17
N SER A 137 11.66 -1.46 1.21
CA SER A 137 10.93 -1.36 2.47
C SER A 137 10.00 -0.14 2.44
N ARG A 138 8.74 -0.35 2.77
CA ARG A 138 7.74 0.73 2.84
C ARG A 138 7.16 0.81 4.25
N PRO A 139 7.00 2.03 4.80
CA PRO A 139 6.34 2.21 6.09
C PRO A 139 4.82 2.06 5.95
N LEU A 140 4.18 1.68 7.06
CA LEU A 140 2.74 1.66 7.22
C LEU A 140 2.35 2.53 8.41
N TYR A 141 1.47 3.49 8.19
CA TYR A 141 1.02 4.46 9.20
C TYR A 141 -0.45 4.30 9.52
N ALA A 142 -0.79 4.55 10.78
CA ALA A 142 -2.14 4.86 11.22
C ALA A 142 -2.29 6.37 11.37
N ILE A 143 -3.34 6.94 10.82
CA ILE A 143 -3.61 8.39 10.79
C ILE A 143 -5.01 8.65 11.33
N TRP A 144 -5.15 9.64 12.19
CA TRP A 144 -6.44 10.10 12.74
C TRP A 144 -6.41 11.59 13.03
N LEU A 145 -7.58 12.20 13.19
CA LEU A 145 -7.68 13.61 13.58
C LEU A 145 -7.24 13.80 15.03
N GLN A 146 -6.40 14.80 15.31
CA GLN A 146 -5.92 15.13 16.67
C GLN A 146 -7.05 15.41 17.65
N ASN A 147 -8.12 16.04 17.16
CA ASN A 147 -9.29 16.41 17.95
C ASN A 147 -10.45 15.40 17.86
N SER A 148 -10.17 14.17 17.46
CA SER A 148 -11.18 13.11 17.44
C SER A 148 -11.65 12.79 18.86
N ASP A 149 -12.96 12.68 19.04
CA ASP A 149 -13.57 12.20 20.28
C ASP A 149 -13.29 10.72 20.55
N LYS A 150 -12.88 9.97 19.53
CA LYS A 150 -12.50 8.54 19.59
C LYS A 150 -11.01 8.30 19.80
N GLN A 151 -10.21 9.33 20.07
CA GLN A 151 -8.75 9.23 20.15
C GLN A 151 -8.28 8.20 21.18
N ALA A 152 -8.93 8.09 22.33
CA ALA A 152 -8.58 7.11 23.36
C ALA A 152 -8.79 5.68 22.86
N HIS A 153 -9.90 5.38 22.19
CA HIS A 153 -10.18 4.08 21.60
C HIS A 153 -9.20 3.74 20.47
N ILE A 154 -8.88 4.71 19.61
CA ILE A 154 -7.90 4.53 18.54
C ILE A 154 -6.53 4.14 19.11
N ARG A 155 -6.06 4.84 20.14
CA ARG A 155 -4.79 4.53 20.80
C ARG A 155 -4.75 3.14 21.42
N GLU A 156 -5.85 2.72 22.05
CA GLU A 156 -5.95 1.36 22.62
C GLU A 156 -5.91 0.27 21.53
N ILE A 157 -6.63 0.47 20.44
CA ILE A 157 -6.62 -0.45 19.28
C ILE A 157 -5.19 -0.56 18.72
N LEU A 158 -4.49 0.57 18.57
CA LEU A 158 -3.14 0.60 18.01
C LEU A 158 -2.09 -0.04 18.92
N LYS A 159 -2.25 0.00 20.25
CA LYS A 159 -1.37 -0.73 21.18
C LYS A 159 -1.38 -2.23 20.96
N SER A 160 -2.52 -2.79 20.58
CA SER A 160 -2.68 -4.22 20.30
C SER A 160 -2.32 -4.62 18.86
N SER A 161 -2.03 -3.64 18.01
CA SER A 161 -1.87 -3.80 16.55
C SER A 161 -0.45 -3.54 16.05
N ILE A 162 0.53 -3.43 16.96
CA ILE A 162 1.94 -3.37 16.54
C ILE A 162 2.23 -4.66 15.78
N LEU A 163 2.50 -4.51 14.50
CA LEU A 163 2.92 -5.62 13.64
C LEU A 163 4.29 -6.10 14.13
N GLU A 164 4.31 -7.29 14.71
CA GLU A 164 5.55 -8.01 15.01
C GLU A 164 6.26 -8.41 13.72
#